data_349bf5eb038ed741cf3238bd49d8ddc7
#
_entry.id   349bf5eb038ed741cf3238bd49d8ddc7
#
_cell.length_a   1.000
_cell.length_b   1.000
_cell.length_c   1.000
_cell.angle_alpha   90.00
_cell.angle_beta   90.00
_cell.angle_gamma   90.00
#
_symmetry.space_group_name_H-M   'P 1'
#
loop_
_entity.id
_entity.type
_entity.pdbx_description
1 polymer ?
#
loop_
_entity_poly.entity_id
_entity_poly.type
_entity_poly.pdbx_seq_one_letter_code
_entity_poly.pdbx_strand_id
1 'polypeptide(L)'
;FVEQAINTYKENYPNTPVLPDDIKKLTAEDFNKYGDIDIFDGSPPCSAFSVSGSMVQGSHSKGWGQTKNYSDGKKVENIEDLFFEFLRVAKDLKPKVIIAENVKGLTVGEAKNYLFKIINTFEEIGYDVSHKVLNSVHYGVPQTRQRTIFIAVREDVTQEIGLTFMNIQSLFPDESKDVVTLEDCLSDIEVDRKEADTLIEKFKKTSHYETWLKMPDDPDKVETGCDYHPKGHHFNMKKTSRHKPAPTITATGGAMHWTEPRPFT
;
A
#
# COMPACT_ATOMS: atom_id res chain seq x y z
N PHE A 1 -7.87 13.05 -8.13
CA PHE A 1 -9.15 13.57 -8.67
C PHE A 1 -10.36 13.22 -7.77
N VAL A 2 -10.16 12.53 -6.65
CA VAL A 2 -11.18 12.29 -5.62
C VAL A 2 -11.22 13.50 -4.69
N GLU A 3 -12.35 14.21 -4.65
CA GLU A 3 -12.49 15.50 -3.97
C GLU A 3 -12.11 15.43 -2.49
N GLN A 4 -12.57 14.41 -1.78
CA GLN A 4 -12.24 14.21 -0.36
C GLN A 4 -10.74 14.07 -0.12
N ALA A 5 -10.04 13.31 -0.97
CA ALA A 5 -8.60 13.13 -0.88
C ALA A 5 -7.85 14.45 -1.17
N ILE A 6 -8.33 15.23 -2.16
CA ILE A 6 -7.77 16.54 -2.49
C ILE A 6 -7.92 17.50 -1.31
N ASN A 7 -9.09 17.55 -0.68
CA ASN A 7 -9.36 18.43 0.46
C ASN A 7 -8.49 18.07 1.66
N THR A 8 -8.40 16.77 1.99
CA THR A 8 -7.51 16.28 3.06
C THR A 8 -6.05 16.63 2.78
N TYR A 9 -5.59 16.46 1.53
CA TYR A 9 -4.22 16.81 1.17
C TYR A 9 -3.95 18.31 1.33
N LYS A 10 -4.87 19.17 0.86
CA LYS A 10 -4.74 20.64 0.99
C LYS A 10 -4.75 21.12 2.44
N GLU A 11 -5.54 20.49 3.31
CA GLU A 11 -5.54 20.79 4.74
C GLU A 11 -4.19 20.48 5.39
N ASN A 12 -3.59 19.34 5.05
CA ASN A 12 -2.30 18.94 5.61
C ASN A 12 -1.10 19.65 4.97
N TYR A 13 -1.21 20.05 3.69
CA TYR A 13 -0.15 20.68 2.91
C TYR A 13 -0.64 21.94 2.20
N PRO A 14 -0.98 23.03 2.95
CA PRO A 14 -1.64 24.21 2.38
C PRO A 14 -0.79 24.97 1.36
N ASN A 15 0.53 24.82 1.42
CA ASN A 15 1.47 25.50 0.51
C ASN A 15 1.87 24.63 -0.70
N THR A 16 1.37 23.40 -0.81
CA THR A 16 1.72 22.50 -1.91
C THR A 16 0.66 22.60 -3.01
N PRO A 17 1.04 22.89 -4.26
CA PRO A 17 0.12 22.90 -5.38
C PRO A 17 -0.52 21.54 -5.61
N VAL A 18 -1.80 21.50 -5.90
CA VAL A 18 -2.56 20.27 -6.18
C VAL A 18 -3.20 20.40 -7.56
N LEU A 19 -2.92 19.43 -8.43
CA LEU A 19 -3.61 19.25 -9.70
C LEU A 19 -4.76 18.25 -9.47
N PRO A 20 -6.03 18.68 -9.58
CA PRO A 20 -7.17 17.84 -9.23
C PRO A 20 -7.61 16.90 -10.35
N ASP A 21 -6.84 16.83 -11.43
CA ASP A 21 -7.18 16.12 -12.65
C ASP A 21 -6.81 14.63 -12.61
N ASP A 22 -7.37 13.87 -13.54
CA ASP A 22 -6.98 12.49 -13.80
C ASP A 22 -5.58 12.47 -14.44
N ILE A 23 -4.68 11.66 -13.92
CA ILE A 23 -3.31 11.52 -14.43
C ILE A 23 -3.27 11.24 -15.95
N LYS A 24 -4.28 10.56 -16.49
CA LYS A 24 -4.43 10.28 -17.92
C LYS A 24 -4.59 11.54 -18.78
N LYS A 25 -5.00 12.66 -18.17
CA LYS A 25 -5.21 13.95 -18.85
C LYS A 25 -4.04 14.93 -18.69
N LEU A 26 -3.15 14.66 -17.72
CA LEU A 26 -2.01 15.51 -17.45
C LEU A 26 -0.96 15.41 -18.55
N THR A 27 -0.41 16.54 -18.95
CA THR A 27 0.62 16.71 -19.98
C THR A 27 1.85 17.39 -19.41
N ALA A 28 2.95 17.41 -20.16
CA ALA A 28 4.16 18.13 -19.77
C ALA A 28 3.90 19.63 -19.48
N GLU A 29 2.95 20.25 -20.19
CA GLU A 29 2.60 21.66 -20.04
C GLU A 29 2.05 21.99 -18.66
N ASP A 30 1.32 21.05 -18.03
CA ASP A 30 0.76 21.23 -16.69
C ASP A 30 1.83 21.36 -15.62
N PHE A 31 3.02 20.86 -15.90
CA PHE A 31 4.16 20.82 -14.98
C PHE A 31 5.25 21.87 -15.25
N ASN A 32 5.27 22.50 -16.43
CA ASN A 32 6.31 23.45 -16.84
C ASN A 32 6.57 24.58 -15.82
N LYS A 33 5.54 24.98 -15.08
CA LYS A 33 5.63 26.03 -14.06
C LYS A 33 6.39 25.64 -12.79
N TYR A 34 6.68 24.35 -12.60
CA TYR A 34 7.35 23.86 -11.39
C TYR A 34 8.86 23.71 -11.57
N GLY A 35 9.39 23.93 -12.77
CA GLY A 35 10.82 23.76 -13.08
C GLY A 35 11.26 22.31 -13.12
N ASP A 36 12.56 22.08 -12.92
CA ASP A 36 13.14 20.75 -12.91
C ASP A 36 12.71 19.97 -11.66
N ILE A 37 12.34 18.73 -11.85
CA ILE A 37 11.92 17.82 -10.78
C ILE A 37 13.08 16.90 -10.42
N ASP A 38 13.52 16.92 -9.16
CA ASP A 38 14.56 16.01 -8.69
C ASP A 38 14.00 14.62 -8.37
N ILE A 39 12.88 14.54 -7.65
CA ILE A 39 12.27 13.30 -7.23
C ILE A 39 10.80 13.28 -7.66
N PHE A 40 10.40 12.17 -8.29
CA PHE A 40 9.02 11.88 -8.63
C PHE A 40 8.58 10.59 -7.95
N ASP A 41 7.65 10.68 -7.01
CA ASP A 41 7.15 9.51 -6.30
C ASP A 41 5.68 9.23 -6.58
N GLY A 42 5.27 7.96 -6.42
CA GLY A 42 3.89 7.59 -6.57
C GLY A 42 3.56 6.15 -6.21
N SER A 43 2.28 5.91 -5.93
CA SER A 43 1.72 4.59 -5.65
C SER A 43 0.59 4.29 -6.63
N PRO A 44 0.88 4.07 -7.92
CA PRO A 44 -0.16 3.78 -8.91
C PRO A 44 -0.90 2.51 -8.51
N PRO A 45 -2.24 2.51 -8.53
CA PRO A 45 -3.03 1.38 -8.05
C PRO A 45 -2.80 0.11 -8.89
N CYS A 46 -2.67 -1.02 -8.20
CA CYS A 46 -2.49 -2.34 -8.81
C CYS A 46 -3.44 -3.36 -8.13
N SER A 47 -4.72 -3.02 -8.05
CA SER A 47 -5.72 -3.84 -7.37
C SER A 47 -5.95 -5.21 -8.01
N ALA A 48 -5.61 -5.37 -9.30
CA ALA A 48 -5.67 -6.64 -10.02
C ALA A 48 -4.78 -7.73 -9.39
N PHE A 49 -3.68 -7.35 -8.75
CA PHE A 49 -2.67 -8.27 -8.19
C PHE A 49 -2.67 -8.31 -6.65
N SER A 50 -3.66 -7.69 -6.01
CA SER A 50 -3.81 -7.78 -4.55
C SER A 50 -4.31 -9.16 -4.14
N VAL A 51 -3.62 -9.80 -3.18
CA VAL A 51 -4.00 -11.10 -2.62
C VAL A 51 -5.43 -11.08 -2.05
N SER A 52 -5.88 -9.93 -1.54
CA SER A 52 -7.26 -9.75 -1.06
C SER A 52 -8.31 -9.76 -2.18
N GLY A 53 -7.92 -9.45 -3.42
CA GLY A 53 -8.82 -9.47 -4.59
C GLY A 53 -8.93 -10.85 -5.25
N SER A 54 -7.93 -11.70 -5.09
CA SER A 54 -7.86 -13.01 -5.75
C SER A 54 -8.52 -14.16 -4.98
N MET A 55 -8.91 -13.97 -3.71
CA MET A 55 -9.55 -15.01 -2.89
C MET A 55 -11.08 -15.06 -3.00
N VAL A 56 -11.70 -14.34 -3.91
CA VAL A 56 -13.11 -14.62 -4.28
C VAL A 56 -13.11 -15.87 -5.13
N GLN A 57 -13.50 -16.98 -4.52
CA GLN A 57 -13.56 -18.32 -5.12
C GLN A 57 -14.12 -18.30 -6.55
N GLY A 58 -13.34 -18.83 -7.49
CA GLY A 58 -13.82 -19.26 -8.81
C GLY A 58 -13.51 -18.33 -9.99
N SER A 59 -12.69 -17.30 -9.85
CA SER A 59 -12.34 -16.41 -10.95
C SER A 59 -10.83 -16.42 -11.24
N HIS A 60 -10.37 -17.47 -11.91
CA HIS A 60 -9.00 -17.55 -12.47
C HIS A 60 -8.76 -16.64 -13.69
N SER A 61 -9.69 -15.75 -14.05
CA SER A 61 -9.65 -14.99 -15.32
C SER A 61 -9.86 -13.49 -15.24
N LYS A 62 -9.69 -12.83 -14.09
CA LYS A 62 -9.88 -11.38 -13.96
C LYS A 62 -8.62 -10.61 -13.55
N GLY A 63 -7.51 -10.85 -14.25
CA GLY A 63 -6.28 -10.08 -14.07
C GLY A 63 -6.28 -8.72 -14.78
N TRP A 64 -7.03 -8.55 -15.84
CA TRP A 64 -7.00 -7.40 -16.75
C TRP A 64 -8.39 -6.78 -16.91
N GLY A 65 -8.45 -5.47 -17.16
CA GLY A 65 -9.71 -4.76 -17.42
C GLY A 65 -10.56 -4.47 -16.18
N GLN A 66 -9.95 -4.35 -15.00
CA GLN A 66 -10.69 -4.08 -13.77
C GLN A 66 -11.14 -2.62 -13.68
N THR A 67 -12.38 -2.44 -13.22
CA THR A 67 -12.96 -1.13 -12.94
C THR A 67 -13.01 -0.90 -11.43
N LYS A 68 -12.52 0.25 -10.98
CA LYS A 68 -12.64 0.69 -9.59
C LYS A 68 -13.70 1.78 -9.47
N ASN A 69 -14.66 1.56 -8.55
CA ASN A 69 -15.63 2.57 -8.17
C ASN A 69 -15.14 3.28 -6.90
N TYR A 70 -15.16 4.61 -6.91
CA TYR A 70 -14.82 5.45 -5.77
C TYR A 70 -16.08 5.86 -5.02
N SER A 71 -15.93 6.30 -3.76
CA SER A 71 -17.04 6.71 -2.89
C SER A 71 -17.84 7.91 -3.42
N ASP A 72 -17.24 8.72 -4.28
CA ASP A 72 -17.87 9.86 -4.97
C ASP A 72 -18.58 9.48 -6.28
N GLY A 73 -18.71 8.18 -6.57
CA GLY A 73 -19.36 7.66 -7.77
C GLY A 73 -18.48 7.64 -9.02
N LYS A 74 -17.24 8.14 -8.96
CA LYS A 74 -16.30 8.05 -10.10
C LYS A 74 -15.87 6.62 -10.35
N LYS A 75 -15.70 6.30 -11.64
CA LYS A 75 -15.23 4.99 -12.11
C LYS A 75 -13.91 5.16 -12.85
N VAL A 76 -12.97 4.27 -12.58
CA VAL A 76 -11.72 4.16 -13.35
C VAL A 76 -11.64 2.75 -13.92
N GLU A 77 -11.61 2.67 -15.24
CA GLU A 77 -11.43 1.43 -15.99
C GLU A 77 -9.95 1.18 -16.24
N ASN A 78 -9.57 -0.08 -16.43
CA ASN A 78 -8.19 -0.51 -16.69
C ASN A 78 -7.21 0.10 -15.65
N ILE A 79 -7.43 -0.22 -14.39
CA ILE A 79 -6.62 0.33 -13.28
C ILE A 79 -5.15 -0.08 -13.42
N GLU A 80 -4.90 -1.22 -14.02
CA GLU A 80 -3.57 -1.72 -14.33
C GLU A 80 -2.77 -0.78 -15.23
N ASP A 81 -3.44 -0.01 -16.11
CA ASP A 81 -2.78 0.94 -17.00
C ASP A 81 -2.23 2.16 -16.26
N LEU A 82 -2.70 2.43 -15.03
CA LEU A 82 -2.30 3.62 -14.29
C LEU A 82 -0.81 3.63 -13.90
N PHE A 83 -0.17 2.48 -13.82
CA PHE A 83 1.29 2.45 -13.65
C PHE A 83 2.01 2.99 -14.88
N PHE A 84 1.54 2.64 -16.08
CA PHE A 84 2.12 3.15 -17.33
C PHE A 84 1.80 4.62 -17.54
N GLU A 85 0.63 5.11 -17.08
CA GLU A 85 0.34 6.54 -17.06
C GLU A 85 1.27 7.32 -16.11
N PHE A 86 1.61 6.74 -14.95
CA PHE A 86 2.62 7.28 -14.06
C PHE A 86 3.98 7.37 -14.77
N LEU A 87 4.40 6.31 -15.48
CA LEU A 87 5.65 6.30 -16.25
C LEU A 87 5.62 7.26 -17.45
N ARG A 88 4.46 7.45 -18.09
CA ARG A 88 4.29 8.47 -19.14
C ARG A 88 4.56 9.87 -18.60
N VAL A 89 3.99 10.21 -17.45
CA VAL A 89 4.26 11.49 -16.78
C VAL A 89 5.73 11.60 -16.39
N ALA A 90 6.34 10.54 -15.87
CA ALA A 90 7.77 10.52 -15.54
C ALA A 90 8.67 10.78 -16.77
N LYS A 91 8.31 10.19 -17.94
CA LYS A 91 9.00 10.43 -19.21
C LYS A 91 8.97 11.91 -19.61
N ASP A 92 7.83 12.57 -19.41
CA ASP A 92 7.66 13.98 -19.75
C ASP A 92 8.43 14.90 -18.78
N LEU A 93 8.37 14.59 -17.48
CA LEU A 93 9.02 15.38 -16.40
C LEU A 93 10.54 15.18 -16.31
N LYS A 94 11.02 14.01 -16.71
CA LYS A 94 12.44 13.61 -16.64
C LYS A 94 13.07 13.83 -15.25
N PRO A 95 12.44 13.42 -14.14
CA PRO A 95 13.02 13.56 -12.82
C PRO A 95 14.37 12.84 -12.71
N LYS A 96 15.22 13.26 -11.78
CA LYS A 96 16.50 12.57 -11.54
C LYS A 96 16.26 11.16 -10.94
N VAL A 97 15.28 11.06 -10.06
CA VAL A 97 14.94 9.82 -9.36
C VAL A 97 13.42 9.60 -9.40
N ILE A 98 13.02 8.35 -9.64
CA ILE A 98 11.62 7.92 -9.53
C ILE A 98 11.54 6.88 -8.41
N ILE A 99 10.57 7.07 -7.49
CA ILE A 99 10.24 6.10 -6.46
C ILE A 99 8.81 5.64 -6.69
N ALA A 100 8.59 4.34 -6.88
CA ALA A 100 7.24 3.81 -7.06
C ALA A 100 6.94 2.70 -6.05
N GLU A 101 5.72 2.70 -5.49
CA GLU A 101 5.24 1.69 -4.56
C GLU A 101 4.15 0.84 -5.19
N ASN A 102 4.18 -0.47 -4.92
CA ASN A 102 3.11 -1.37 -5.29
C ASN A 102 2.98 -2.55 -4.32
N VAL A 103 1.94 -3.37 -4.49
CA VAL A 103 1.71 -4.55 -3.66
C VAL A 103 2.73 -5.65 -3.93
N LYS A 104 3.07 -6.45 -2.91
CA LYS A 104 3.93 -7.64 -3.06
C LYS A 104 3.43 -8.59 -4.15
N GLY A 105 2.10 -8.70 -4.33
CA GLY A 105 1.50 -9.58 -5.33
C GLY A 105 2.04 -9.40 -6.75
N LEU A 106 2.58 -8.22 -7.05
CA LEU A 106 3.23 -7.91 -8.34
C LEU A 106 4.44 -8.82 -8.64
N THR A 107 5.12 -9.33 -7.61
CA THR A 107 6.33 -10.15 -7.77
C THR A 107 6.07 -11.65 -7.86
N VAL A 108 4.80 -12.10 -7.85
CA VAL A 108 4.46 -13.53 -7.81
C VAL A 108 3.48 -13.92 -8.92
N GLY A 109 3.54 -15.20 -9.32
CA GLY A 109 2.61 -15.77 -10.29
C GLY A 109 2.63 -15.07 -11.66
N GLU A 110 1.47 -14.95 -12.28
CA GLU A 110 1.29 -14.30 -13.59
C GLU A 110 1.58 -12.80 -13.58
N ALA A 111 1.50 -12.16 -12.41
CA ALA A 111 1.83 -10.74 -12.25
C ALA A 111 3.29 -10.41 -12.56
N LYS A 112 4.19 -11.39 -12.56
CA LYS A 112 5.59 -11.21 -12.96
C LYS A 112 5.72 -10.67 -14.40
N ASN A 113 4.83 -11.07 -15.31
CA ASN A 113 4.86 -10.54 -16.68
C ASN A 113 4.57 -9.04 -16.72
N TYR A 114 3.70 -8.57 -15.82
CA TYR A 114 3.42 -7.15 -15.67
C TYR A 114 4.61 -6.41 -15.03
N LEU A 115 5.25 -7.00 -14.03
CA LEU A 115 6.48 -6.49 -13.43
C LEU A 115 7.59 -6.32 -14.48
N PHE A 116 7.80 -7.30 -15.35
CA PHE A 116 8.79 -7.20 -16.45
C PHE A 116 8.46 -6.06 -17.41
N LYS A 117 7.18 -5.86 -17.76
CA LYS A 117 6.76 -4.71 -18.59
C LYS A 117 7.08 -3.37 -17.93
N ILE A 118 6.85 -3.26 -16.61
CA ILE A 118 7.20 -2.05 -15.84
C ILE A 118 8.69 -1.78 -15.92
N ILE A 119 9.53 -2.80 -15.65
CA ILE A 119 10.99 -2.67 -15.69
C ILE A 119 11.44 -2.21 -17.08
N ASN A 120 11.01 -2.90 -18.13
CA ASN A 120 11.36 -2.54 -19.50
C ASN A 120 10.93 -1.10 -19.85
N THR A 121 9.75 -0.67 -19.37
CA THR A 121 9.29 0.71 -19.61
C THR A 121 10.16 1.74 -18.90
N PHE A 122 10.66 1.45 -17.69
CA PHE A 122 11.65 2.32 -17.03
C PHE A 122 12.93 2.45 -17.86
N GLU A 123 13.45 1.33 -18.38
CA GLU A 123 14.64 1.29 -19.24
C GLU A 123 14.40 2.03 -20.56
N GLU A 124 13.25 1.82 -21.22
CA GLU A 124 12.86 2.51 -22.45
C GLU A 124 12.76 4.03 -22.31
N ILE A 125 12.44 4.53 -21.12
CA ILE A 125 12.37 5.98 -20.85
C ILE A 125 13.67 6.56 -20.28
N GLY A 126 14.76 5.77 -20.23
CA GLY A 126 16.11 6.19 -19.88
C GLY A 126 16.42 6.17 -18.38
N TYR A 127 15.94 5.15 -17.65
CA TYR A 127 16.21 4.97 -16.23
C TYR A 127 16.80 3.59 -15.93
N ASP A 128 17.88 3.57 -15.16
CA ASP A 128 18.32 2.38 -14.46
C ASP A 128 17.39 2.10 -13.29
N VAL A 129 16.78 0.94 -13.22
CA VAL A 129 15.77 0.61 -12.19
C VAL A 129 16.15 -0.63 -11.39
N SER A 130 15.88 -0.57 -10.09
CA SER A 130 15.88 -1.73 -9.21
C SER A 130 14.58 -1.81 -8.41
N HIS A 131 14.20 -3.01 -7.99
CA HIS A 131 13.04 -3.21 -7.14
C HIS A 131 13.32 -4.19 -6.01
N LYS A 132 12.70 -3.95 -4.85
CA LYS A 132 12.81 -4.83 -3.68
C LYS A 132 11.46 -4.93 -2.98
N VAL A 133 11.13 -6.11 -2.45
CA VAL A 133 9.98 -6.25 -1.55
C VAL A 133 10.45 -5.90 -0.15
N LEU A 134 9.97 -4.77 0.37
CA LEU A 134 10.28 -4.31 1.72
C LEU A 134 9.13 -4.66 2.66
N ASN A 135 9.46 -4.95 3.92
CA ASN A 135 8.47 -5.14 4.98
C ASN A 135 8.64 -4.02 6.00
N SER A 136 7.60 -3.20 6.17
CA SER A 136 7.64 -2.02 7.04
C SER A 136 8.07 -2.32 8.48
N VAL A 137 7.88 -3.54 8.96
CA VAL A 137 8.33 -3.97 10.30
C VAL A 137 9.85 -3.84 10.50
N HIS A 138 10.63 -3.96 9.43
CA HIS A 138 12.09 -3.83 9.49
C HIS A 138 12.58 -2.36 9.38
N TYR A 139 11.64 -1.42 9.35
CA TYR A 139 11.91 0.02 9.21
C TYR A 139 11.24 0.84 10.32
N GLY A 140 11.09 0.24 11.52
CA GLY A 140 10.56 0.91 12.71
C GLY A 140 9.05 1.11 12.72
N VAL A 141 8.31 0.53 11.76
CA VAL A 141 6.85 0.61 11.73
C VAL A 141 6.25 -0.59 12.46
N PRO A 142 5.37 -0.41 13.47
CA PRO A 142 4.76 -1.50 14.22
C PRO A 142 3.67 -2.24 13.41
N GLN A 143 3.94 -2.51 12.14
CA GLN A 143 3.02 -3.18 11.23
C GLN A 143 3.78 -4.07 10.25
N THR A 144 3.31 -5.31 10.08
CA THR A 144 3.75 -6.22 9.03
C THR A 144 3.04 -5.87 7.73
N ARG A 145 3.71 -5.09 6.87
CA ARG A 145 3.20 -4.65 5.58
C ARG A 145 4.27 -4.78 4.50
N GLN A 146 4.09 -5.74 3.61
CA GLN A 146 5.03 -5.96 2.51
C GLN A 146 4.61 -5.19 1.26
N ARG A 147 5.59 -4.47 0.67
CA ARG A 147 5.38 -3.68 -0.54
C ARG A 147 6.57 -3.83 -1.49
N THR A 148 6.30 -3.84 -2.77
CA THR A 148 7.32 -3.73 -3.81
C THR A 148 7.64 -2.26 -3.99
N ILE A 149 8.89 -1.89 -3.73
CA ILE A 149 9.39 -0.53 -3.95
C ILE A 149 10.31 -0.57 -5.16
N PHE A 150 10.11 0.34 -6.09
CA PHE A 150 10.99 0.61 -7.22
C PHE A 150 11.78 1.87 -6.92
N ILE A 151 13.08 1.83 -7.19
CA ILE A 151 13.93 3.00 -7.25
C ILE A 151 14.55 3.00 -8.65
N ALA A 152 14.26 4.06 -9.40
CA ALA A 152 14.80 4.26 -10.72
C ALA A 152 15.55 5.59 -10.78
N VAL A 153 16.76 5.56 -11.30
CA VAL A 153 17.65 6.73 -11.42
C VAL A 153 17.91 6.96 -12.89
N ARG A 154 17.81 8.22 -13.33
CA ARG A 154 18.03 8.58 -14.73
C ARG A 154 19.48 8.27 -15.15
N GLU A 155 19.67 7.72 -16.35
CA GLU A 155 20.96 7.18 -16.82
C GLU A 155 22.11 8.19 -16.77
N ASP A 156 21.86 9.46 -17.05
CA ASP A 156 22.90 10.50 -16.95
C ASP A 156 23.35 10.71 -15.49
N VAL A 157 22.40 10.61 -14.53
CA VAL A 157 22.70 10.72 -13.10
C VAL A 157 23.45 9.49 -12.61
N THR A 158 23.06 8.28 -13.02
CA THR A 158 23.80 7.06 -12.64
C THR A 158 25.23 7.06 -13.14
N GLN A 159 25.47 7.57 -14.37
CA GLN A 159 26.80 7.73 -14.93
C GLN A 159 27.63 8.75 -14.15
N GLU A 160 27.04 9.91 -13.78
CA GLU A 160 27.70 10.97 -13.04
C GLU A 160 28.18 10.50 -11.65
N ILE A 161 27.37 9.75 -10.93
CA ILE A 161 27.68 9.31 -9.56
C ILE A 161 28.31 7.90 -9.49
N GLY A 162 28.57 7.27 -10.63
CA GLY A 162 29.19 5.93 -10.69
C GLY A 162 28.26 4.79 -10.23
N LEU A 163 26.95 5.01 -10.25
CA LEU A 163 25.95 3.98 -10.04
C LEU A 163 25.85 3.09 -11.29
N THR A 164 25.72 1.80 -11.08
CA THR A 164 25.57 0.79 -12.13
C THR A 164 24.41 -0.13 -11.79
N PHE A 165 23.91 -0.88 -12.76
CA PHE A 165 22.96 -1.96 -12.53
C PHE A 165 23.37 -2.91 -11.37
N MET A 166 24.67 -3.12 -11.16
CA MET A 166 25.17 -4.02 -10.12
C MET A 166 25.06 -3.45 -8.71
N ASN A 167 25.11 -2.13 -8.55
CA ASN A 167 25.12 -1.47 -7.23
C ASN A 167 23.92 -0.58 -6.94
N ILE A 168 22.99 -0.39 -7.90
CA ILE A 168 21.76 0.40 -7.68
C ILE A 168 20.91 -0.11 -6.51
N GLN A 169 21.03 -1.40 -6.15
CA GLN A 169 20.36 -1.97 -4.98
C GLN A 169 20.85 -1.39 -3.65
N SER A 170 22.04 -0.77 -3.61
CA SER A 170 22.52 -0.08 -2.41
C SER A 170 21.72 1.18 -2.05
N LEU A 171 20.85 1.65 -2.94
CA LEU A 171 19.92 2.76 -2.65
C LEU A 171 18.78 2.37 -1.72
N PHE A 172 18.50 1.08 -1.56
CA PHE A 172 17.51 0.64 -0.57
C PHE A 172 18.12 0.70 0.83
N PRO A 173 17.36 1.21 1.82
CA PRO A 173 17.84 1.24 3.21
C PRO A 173 18.02 -0.17 3.76
N ASP A 174 18.97 -0.30 4.69
CA ASP A 174 19.21 -1.54 5.41
C ASP A 174 18.05 -1.88 6.35
N GLU A 175 17.77 -3.18 6.48
CA GLU A 175 16.72 -3.67 7.36
C GLU A 175 17.20 -3.69 8.81
N SER A 176 16.42 -3.10 9.73
CA SER A 176 16.63 -3.26 11.16
C SER A 176 16.18 -4.65 11.62
N LYS A 177 16.88 -5.21 12.61
CA LYS A 177 16.47 -6.42 13.32
C LYS A 177 15.51 -6.12 14.47
N ASP A 178 15.47 -4.86 14.92
CA ASP A 178 14.62 -4.43 16.01
C ASP A 178 13.18 -4.27 15.50
N VAL A 179 12.27 -4.94 16.17
CA VAL A 179 10.84 -4.96 15.80
C VAL A 179 10.07 -4.20 16.88
N VAL A 180 9.40 -3.13 16.49
CA VAL A 180 8.49 -2.36 17.34
C VAL A 180 7.17 -3.12 17.46
N THR A 181 6.73 -3.37 18.69
CA THR A 181 5.46 -4.05 18.98
C THR A 181 4.31 -3.06 19.12
N LEU A 182 3.07 -3.56 19.17
CA LEU A 182 1.92 -2.71 19.46
C LEU A 182 1.99 -2.13 20.89
N GLU A 183 2.51 -2.88 21.86
CA GLU A 183 2.71 -2.39 23.21
C GLU A 183 3.70 -1.23 23.29
N ASP A 184 4.82 -1.32 22.54
CA ASP A 184 5.83 -0.27 22.50
C ASP A 184 5.29 1.07 21.97
N CYS A 185 4.33 1.04 21.05
CA CYS A 185 3.82 2.25 20.40
C CYS A 185 2.46 2.74 20.89
N LEU A 186 1.72 1.94 21.67
CA LEU A 186 0.37 2.27 22.11
C LEU A 186 0.23 2.39 23.64
N SER A 187 1.28 2.11 24.40
CA SER A 187 1.24 2.08 25.89
C SER A 187 0.88 3.42 26.52
N ASP A 188 1.17 4.53 25.86
CA ASP A 188 0.94 5.90 26.32
C ASP A 188 -0.25 6.60 25.64
N ILE A 189 -0.98 5.89 24.78
CA ILE A 189 -2.11 6.45 24.04
C ILE A 189 -3.40 6.26 24.85
N GLU A 190 -4.04 7.36 25.19
CA GLU A 190 -5.37 7.36 25.81
C GLU A 190 -6.43 7.02 24.76
N VAL A 191 -7.26 6.02 25.09
CA VAL A 191 -8.37 5.59 24.22
C VAL A 191 -9.60 6.45 24.48
N ASP A 192 -10.19 7.01 23.40
CA ASP A 192 -11.54 7.58 23.49
C ASP A 192 -12.56 6.47 23.79
N ARG A 193 -12.94 6.36 25.05
CA ARG A 193 -13.86 5.32 25.52
C ARG A 193 -15.23 5.39 24.85
N LYS A 194 -15.73 6.57 24.52
CA LYS A 194 -17.03 6.73 23.87
C LYS A 194 -17.01 6.17 22.44
N GLU A 195 -15.93 6.43 21.72
CA GLU A 195 -15.73 5.87 20.38
C GLU A 195 -15.52 4.36 20.46
N ALA A 196 -14.64 3.89 21.34
CA ALA A 196 -14.38 2.47 21.54
C ALA A 196 -15.65 1.68 21.86
N ASP A 197 -16.47 2.15 22.80
CA ASP A 197 -17.72 1.50 23.18
C ASP A 197 -18.73 1.47 22.02
N THR A 198 -18.79 2.54 21.21
CA THR A 198 -19.61 2.57 20.00
C THR A 198 -19.19 1.51 18.99
N LEU A 199 -17.87 1.32 18.80
CA LEU A 199 -17.34 0.30 17.89
C LEU A 199 -17.58 -1.12 18.42
N ILE A 200 -17.42 -1.33 19.72
CA ILE A 200 -17.73 -2.60 20.38
C ILE A 200 -19.19 -2.99 20.13
N GLU A 201 -20.13 -2.07 20.38
CA GLU A 201 -21.57 -2.34 20.18
C GLU A 201 -21.93 -2.59 18.70
N LYS A 202 -21.25 -1.93 17.76
CA LYS A 202 -21.39 -2.21 16.34
C LYS A 202 -20.85 -3.61 15.99
N PHE A 203 -19.68 -3.97 16.50
CA PHE A 203 -19.05 -5.24 16.21
C PHE A 203 -19.83 -6.42 16.78
N LYS A 204 -20.40 -6.30 17.98
CA LYS A 204 -21.26 -7.34 18.60
C LYS A 204 -22.45 -7.75 17.72
N LYS A 205 -22.91 -6.88 16.83
CA LYS A 205 -24.01 -7.16 15.89
C LYS A 205 -23.58 -7.86 14.62
N THR A 206 -22.28 -8.13 14.43
CA THR A 206 -21.76 -8.78 13.24
C THR A 206 -21.62 -10.30 13.44
N SER A 207 -21.64 -11.06 12.34
CA SER A 207 -21.35 -12.50 12.36
C SER A 207 -19.91 -12.83 12.80
N HIS A 208 -19.01 -11.85 12.82
CA HIS A 208 -17.63 -12.03 13.24
C HIS A 208 -17.48 -12.14 14.76
N TYR A 209 -18.43 -11.61 15.53
CA TYR A 209 -18.35 -11.55 16.98
C TYR A 209 -18.28 -12.95 17.62
N GLU A 210 -19.09 -13.91 17.17
CA GLU A 210 -19.06 -15.30 17.64
C GLU A 210 -17.70 -15.98 17.39
N THR A 211 -17.06 -15.64 16.29
CA THR A 211 -15.72 -16.14 15.98
C THR A 211 -14.67 -15.47 16.87
N TRP A 212 -14.81 -14.16 17.11
CA TRP A 212 -13.91 -13.41 17.99
C TRP A 212 -13.93 -13.94 19.44
N LEU A 213 -15.09 -14.31 19.97
CA LEU A 213 -15.24 -14.89 21.31
C LEU A 213 -14.50 -16.22 21.50
N LYS A 214 -14.23 -16.96 20.43
CA LYS A 214 -13.49 -18.22 20.48
C LYS A 214 -11.97 -18.05 20.44
N MET A 215 -11.51 -16.85 20.09
CA MET A 215 -10.08 -16.54 20.07
C MET A 215 -9.58 -16.23 21.48
N PRO A 216 -8.33 -16.61 21.83
CA PRO A 216 -7.77 -16.32 23.13
C PRO A 216 -7.74 -14.81 23.39
N ASP A 217 -7.94 -14.42 24.65
CA ASP A 217 -7.72 -13.05 25.09
C ASP A 217 -6.22 -12.79 25.22
N ASP A 218 -5.80 -11.59 24.80
CA ASP A 218 -4.41 -11.14 24.82
C ASP A 218 -3.44 -12.20 24.27
N PRO A 219 -3.61 -12.60 23.00
CA PRO A 219 -2.86 -13.73 22.46
C PRO A 219 -1.38 -13.37 22.25
N ASP A 220 -0.49 -14.35 22.43
CA ASP A 220 0.95 -14.22 22.18
C ASP A 220 1.31 -14.01 20.70
N LYS A 221 0.41 -14.34 19.81
CA LYS A 221 0.53 -14.20 18.34
C LYS A 221 -0.74 -13.64 17.73
N VAL A 222 -0.64 -13.18 16.50
CA VAL A 222 -1.82 -12.77 15.71
C VAL A 222 -2.67 -14.01 15.41
N GLU A 223 -3.92 -14.00 15.84
CA GLU A 223 -4.89 -15.07 15.56
C GLU A 223 -5.75 -14.73 14.33
N THR A 224 -6.09 -15.72 13.53
CA THR A 224 -6.86 -15.52 12.30
C THR A 224 -8.26 -16.15 12.44
N GLY A 225 -9.29 -15.40 12.04
CA GLY A 225 -10.69 -15.84 12.18
C GLY A 225 -11.03 -17.15 11.51
N CYS A 226 -10.37 -17.51 10.41
CA CYS A 226 -10.61 -18.79 9.75
C CYS A 226 -10.24 -20.01 10.59
N ASP A 227 -9.31 -19.88 11.53
CA ASP A 227 -8.88 -20.99 12.40
C ASP A 227 -9.93 -21.30 13.48
N TYR A 228 -10.82 -20.34 13.78
CA TYR A 228 -11.85 -20.43 14.80
C TYR A 228 -13.29 -20.53 14.24
N HIS A 229 -13.44 -20.28 12.93
CA HIS A 229 -14.74 -20.39 12.27
C HIS A 229 -14.97 -21.80 11.74
N PRO A 230 -16.13 -22.46 12.01
CA PRO A 230 -16.37 -23.87 11.66
C PRO A 230 -16.21 -24.21 10.18
N LYS A 231 -16.41 -23.23 9.29
CA LYS A 231 -16.26 -23.37 7.83
C LYS A 231 -15.03 -22.67 7.27
N GLY A 232 -14.07 -22.24 8.11
CA GLY A 232 -12.87 -21.51 7.65
C GLY A 232 -13.13 -20.14 7.06
N HIS A 233 -14.28 -19.50 7.37
CA HIS A 233 -14.57 -18.14 6.95
C HIS A 233 -13.84 -17.12 7.83
N HIS A 234 -14.01 -15.80 7.56
CA HIS A 234 -13.45 -14.68 8.33
C HIS A 234 -11.92 -14.62 8.28
N PHE A 235 -11.31 -15.04 7.16
CA PHE A 235 -9.84 -15.00 6.99
C PHE A 235 -9.24 -13.59 7.12
N ASN A 236 -10.02 -12.54 6.82
CA ASN A 236 -9.57 -11.14 6.97
C ASN A 236 -9.63 -10.66 8.42
N MET A 237 -10.37 -11.32 9.31
CA MET A 237 -10.44 -10.95 10.71
C MET A 237 -9.22 -11.49 11.44
N LYS A 238 -8.42 -10.61 12.01
CA LYS A 238 -7.21 -10.95 12.75
C LYS A 238 -7.24 -10.30 14.12
N LYS A 239 -7.29 -11.11 15.18
CA LYS A 239 -7.09 -10.63 16.56
C LYS A 239 -5.60 -10.43 16.75
N THR A 240 -5.20 -9.21 17.07
CA THR A 240 -3.78 -8.85 17.19
C THR A 240 -3.21 -9.35 18.51
N SER A 241 -1.90 -9.24 18.66
CA SER A 241 -1.17 -9.44 19.89
C SER A 241 -0.46 -8.13 20.23
N ARG A 242 -0.50 -7.69 21.50
CA ARG A 242 0.26 -6.51 21.91
C ARG A 242 1.76 -6.71 21.81
N HIS A 243 2.23 -7.95 21.94
CA HIS A 243 3.66 -8.33 21.90
C HIS A 243 4.19 -8.51 20.46
N LYS A 244 3.37 -8.18 19.45
CA LYS A 244 3.72 -8.29 18.03
C LYS A 244 3.36 -7.01 17.28
N PRO A 245 3.98 -6.77 16.11
CA PRO A 245 3.49 -5.75 15.18
C PRO A 245 2.08 -6.08 14.68
N ALA A 246 1.31 -5.06 14.35
CA ALA A 246 0.01 -5.26 13.72
C ALA A 246 0.14 -6.01 12.37
N PRO A 247 -0.83 -6.82 11.97
CA PRO A 247 -0.95 -7.23 10.59
C PRO A 247 -1.28 -6.01 9.72
N THR A 248 -1.18 -6.16 8.40
CA THR A 248 -1.57 -5.06 7.48
C THR A 248 -2.97 -4.56 7.80
N ILE A 249 -3.08 -3.30 8.22
CA ILE A 249 -4.34 -2.61 8.50
C ILE A 249 -4.91 -2.14 7.16
N THR A 250 -6.17 -2.47 6.90
CA THR A 250 -6.88 -2.10 5.67
C THR A 250 -8.01 -1.13 5.96
N ALA A 251 -8.46 -0.35 4.96
CA ALA A 251 -9.55 0.61 5.10
C ALA A 251 -10.89 -0.01 5.54
N THR A 252 -11.06 -1.31 5.31
CA THR A 252 -12.27 -2.06 5.71
C THR A 252 -12.16 -2.69 7.10
N GLY A 253 -11.09 -2.41 7.85
CA GLY A 253 -10.79 -3.05 9.12
C GLY A 253 -10.06 -4.39 8.92
N GLY A 254 -10.34 -5.37 9.78
CA GLY A 254 -9.71 -6.69 9.75
C GLY A 254 -8.70 -6.90 10.87
N ALA A 255 -7.95 -5.89 11.28
CA ALA A 255 -7.13 -5.94 12.49
C ALA A 255 -7.97 -5.56 13.70
N MET A 256 -8.12 -6.51 14.64
CA MET A 256 -8.92 -6.36 15.84
C MET A 256 -8.03 -6.21 17.07
N HIS A 257 -8.49 -5.41 18.03
CA HIS A 257 -7.80 -5.25 19.30
C HIS A 257 -7.63 -6.61 20.02
N TRP A 258 -6.58 -6.75 20.83
CA TRP A 258 -6.20 -8.03 21.46
C TRP A 258 -7.13 -8.47 22.61
N THR A 259 -7.80 -7.53 23.31
CA THR A 259 -8.75 -7.84 24.39
C THR A 259 -10.16 -7.31 24.15
N GLU A 260 -10.34 -6.28 23.35
CA GLU A 260 -11.64 -5.65 23.12
C GLU A 260 -12.21 -6.01 21.75
N PRO A 261 -13.51 -6.34 21.64
CA PRO A 261 -14.14 -6.71 20.36
C PRO A 261 -14.40 -5.47 19.49
N ARG A 262 -13.32 -4.84 19.04
CA ARG A 262 -13.34 -3.68 18.15
C ARG A 262 -12.17 -3.70 17.18
N PRO A 263 -12.28 -3.08 16.01
CA PRO A 263 -11.12 -2.82 15.16
C PRO A 263 -10.19 -1.79 15.81
N PHE A 264 -8.95 -1.70 15.31
CA PHE A 264 -8.12 -0.52 15.53
C PHE A 264 -8.70 0.65 14.74
N THR A 265 -8.73 1.79 15.36
CA THR A 265 -9.13 3.08 14.79
C THR A 265 -8.02 4.09 15.00
#